data_2bb6e8d693d1ae1293b0db2a0affb66a
#
_entry.id   2bb6e8d693d1ae1293b0db2a0affb66a
#
_cell.length_a   1.000
_cell.length_b   1.000
_cell.length_c   1.000
_cell.angle_alpha   90.00
_cell.angle_beta   90.00
_cell.angle_gamma   90.00
#
_symmetry.space_group_name_H-M   'P 1'
#
loop_
_entity.id
_entity.type
_entity.pdbx_description
1 polymer ?
#
loop_
_entity_poly.entity_id
_entity_poly.type
_entity_poly.pdbx_seq_one_letter_code
_entity_poly.pdbx_strand_id
1 'polypeptide(L)'
;MTETSGPEAGRVYDRSFLLSPDKRNQLMELWEVEQYGRECFSDPNYVSLYGMPPPEWYARGIRLLARTTLECVRDAFGDLIGRAVKGIVQASSAERVVVIDPFAGSCNALYWVLRHLENARGIGFEIEQTIATLTRKNLSGVEADIELLCGDYRTRLGHFRFPPEHLLVVFVAPPWADALDETTGLDLSRTQPPVGEIVDYVGALYRANRLLFVTQVYEKIVPASLADYERRFDWSELRIYDINVEGKRHGILLGTQGWTPEPPGSAPVSAGQAPHQPTDGARPHSGRR
;
A
#
# COMPACT_ATOMS: atom_id res chain seq x y z
N MET A 1 -24.79 44.72 19.25
CA MET A 1 -23.42 44.29 19.54
C MET A 1 -23.50 42.82 19.90
N THR A 2 -23.31 41.94 18.94
CA THR A 2 -23.30 40.49 19.12
C THR A 2 -21.84 40.09 19.23
N GLU A 3 -21.43 39.66 20.44
CA GLU A 3 -20.12 39.09 20.71
C GLU A 3 -19.98 37.81 19.89
N THR A 4 -19.07 37.82 18.93
CA THR A 4 -18.55 36.62 18.28
C THR A 4 -17.61 35.96 19.28
N SER A 5 -18.08 34.92 19.98
CA SER A 5 -17.22 34.02 20.76
C SER A 5 -16.21 33.42 19.82
N GLY A 6 -14.95 33.79 19.99
CA GLY A 6 -13.80 33.15 19.35
C GLY A 6 -13.67 31.68 19.81
N PRO A 7 -12.92 30.86 19.09
CA PRO A 7 -12.77 29.43 19.41
C PRO A 7 -12.19 29.28 20.83
N GLU A 8 -12.89 28.54 21.68
CA GLU A 8 -12.42 28.13 22.99
C GLU A 8 -11.10 27.36 22.85
N ALA A 9 -10.01 27.96 23.27
CA ALA A 9 -8.71 27.31 23.36
C ALA A 9 -8.79 26.15 24.39
N GLY A 10 -8.66 24.90 23.94
CA GLY A 10 -8.48 23.77 24.83
C GLY A 10 -9.33 22.53 24.60
N ARG A 11 -10.23 22.48 23.64
CA ARG A 11 -10.91 21.23 23.30
C ARG A 11 -10.07 20.43 22.31
N VAL A 12 -9.46 19.34 22.79
CA VAL A 12 -8.88 18.31 21.90
C VAL A 12 -10.03 17.73 21.08
N TYR A 13 -9.93 17.75 19.76
CA TYR A 13 -10.93 17.15 18.87
C TYR A 13 -11.00 15.64 19.16
N ASP A 14 -12.15 15.18 19.62
CA ASP A 14 -12.36 13.76 19.91
C ASP A 14 -12.66 12.99 18.61
N ARG A 15 -11.60 12.53 17.94
CA ARG A 15 -11.71 11.73 16.74
C ARG A 15 -12.41 10.38 16.97
N SER A 16 -12.50 9.90 18.24
CA SER A 16 -13.18 8.64 18.56
C SER A 16 -14.68 8.72 18.27
N PHE A 17 -15.25 9.93 18.26
CA PHE A 17 -16.63 10.17 17.84
C PHE A 17 -16.90 9.66 16.43
N LEU A 18 -15.95 9.76 15.50
CA LEU A 18 -16.10 9.27 14.12
C LEU A 18 -16.24 7.74 14.05
N LEU A 19 -15.80 7.02 15.08
CA LEU A 19 -15.97 5.57 15.22
C LEU A 19 -17.17 5.16 16.07
N SER A 20 -17.90 6.13 16.64
CA SER A 20 -19.09 5.83 17.45
C SER A 20 -20.16 5.10 16.63
N PRO A 21 -21.01 4.27 17.25
CA PRO A 21 -22.09 3.56 16.56
C PRO A 21 -22.99 4.49 15.73
N ASP A 22 -23.22 5.71 16.22
CA ASP A 22 -24.12 6.68 15.59
C ASP A 22 -23.47 7.37 14.38
N LYS A 23 -22.15 7.54 14.36
CA LYS A 23 -21.44 8.30 13.30
C LYS A 23 -20.69 7.44 12.31
N ARG A 24 -20.09 6.34 12.71
CA ARG A 24 -19.14 5.55 11.92
C ARG A 24 -19.60 5.18 10.51
N ASN A 25 -20.91 4.96 10.33
CA ASN A 25 -21.52 4.55 9.08
C ASN A 25 -22.27 5.71 8.36
N GLN A 26 -22.14 6.94 8.84
CA GLN A 26 -22.69 8.12 8.16
C GLN A 26 -21.68 8.67 7.16
N LEU A 27 -22.21 9.23 6.07
CA LEU A 27 -21.39 10.00 5.13
C LEU A 27 -20.87 11.26 5.83
N MET A 28 -19.61 11.59 5.54
CA MET A 28 -19.02 12.85 5.97
C MET A 28 -19.34 13.96 4.97
N GLU A 29 -19.77 15.10 5.50
CA GLU A 29 -19.84 16.33 4.72
C GLU A 29 -18.45 16.93 4.56
N LEU A 30 -18.23 17.73 3.51
CA LEU A 30 -16.92 18.33 3.24
C LEU A 30 -16.36 19.07 4.46
N TRP A 31 -17.17 19.90 5.09
CA TRP A 31 -16.74 20.68 6.26
C TRP A 31 -16.31 19.80 7.45
N GLU A 32 -16.93 18.62 7.63
CA GLU A 32 -16.55 17.67 8.68
C GLU A 32 -15.18 17.05 8.39
N VAL A 33 -14.92 16.71 7.11
CA VAL A 33 -13.61 16.18 6.68
C VAL A 33 -12.51 17.21 6.88
N GLU A 34 -12.75 18.46 6.45
CA GLU A 34 -11.80 19.57 6.62
C GLU A 34 -11.57 19.90 8.09
N GLN A 35 -12.63 19.86 8.92
CA GLN A 35 -12.52 20.08 10.37
C GLN A 35 -11.65 18.99 10.99
N TYR A 36 -11.89 17.70 10.69
CA TYR A 36 -11.07 16.60 11.17
C TYR A 36 -9.58 16.81 10.80
N GLY A 37 -9.31 17.17 9.56
CA GLY A 37 -7.93 17.46 9.12
C GLY A 37 -7.31 18.64 9.85
N ARG A 38 -8.04 19.73 10.02
CA ARG A 38 -7.57 20.94 10.70
C ARG A 38 -7.30 20.71 12.20
N GLU A 39 -8.24 20.08 12.89
CA GLU A 39 -8.17 19.93 14.35
C GLU A 39 -7.15 18.85 14.78
N CYS A 40 -7.05 17.76 14.00
CA CYS A 40 -6.14 16.67 14.34
C CYS A 40 -4.74 16.81 13.73
N PHE A 41 -4.59 17.51 12.60
CA PHE A 41 -3.35 17.50 11.82
C PHE A 41 -2.92 18.88 11.32
N SER A 42 -3.60 19.95 11.74
CA SER A 42 -3.34 21.32 11.31
C SER A 42 -3.40 21.52 9.76
N ASP A 43 -4.07 20.62 9.07
CA ASP A 43 -4.21 20.62 7.60
C ASP A 43 -5.64 20.24 7.18
N PRO A 44 -6.46 21.17 6.67
CA PRO A 44 -7.80 20.86 6.17
C PRO A 44 -7.78 19.90 4.98
N ASN A 45 -6.66 19.77 4.27
CA ASN A 45 -6.49 18.86 3.13
C ASN A 45 -5.92 17.49 3.52
N TYR A 46 -5.78 17.21 4.80
CA TYR A 46 -5.17 15.99 5.31
C TYR A 46 -5.75 14.69 4.73
N VAL A 47 -7.08 14.64 4.51
CA VAL A 47 -7.76 13.47 3.95
C VAL A 47 -7.77 13.56 2.41
N SER A 48 -6.58 13.70 1.81
CA SER A 48 -6.42 13.63 0.36
C SER A 48 -6.54 12.19 -0.15
N LEU A 49 -7.23 12.01 -1.29
CA LEU A 49 -7.50 10.71 -1.90
C LEU A 49 -7.35 10.78 -3.42
N TYR A 50 -6.79 9.76 -4.01
CA TYR A 50 -6.62 9.59 -5.45
C TYR A 50 -5.93 10.78 -6.13
N GLY A 51 -4.99 11.42 -5.43
CA GLY A 51 -4.27 12.60 -5.89
C GLY A 51 -5.04 13.91 -5.76
N MET A 52 -6.16 13.94 -5.01
CA MET A 52 -7.04 15.08 -4.88
C MET A 52 -7.25 15.50 -3.42
N PRO A 53 -7.22 16.81 -3.08
CA PRO A 53 -7.62 17.30 -1.77
C PRO A 53 -9.15 17.18 -1.56
N PRO A 54 -9.65 17.27 -0.31
CA PRO A 54 -11.07 17.12 0.02
C PRO A 54 -12.04 17.96 -0.83
N PRO A 55 -11.82 19.24 -1.09
CA PRO A 55 -12.75 20.02 -1.93
C PRO A 55 -12.86 19.46 -3.35
N GLU A 56 -11.76 18.98 -3.92
CA GLU A 56 -11.74 18.48 -5.29
C GLU A 56 -12.43 17.12 -5.40
N TRP A 57 -12.06 16.13 -4.56
CA TRP A 57 -12.71 14.83 -4.63
C TRP A 57 -14.19 14.90 -4.24
N TYR A 58 -14.57 15.80 -3.30
CA TYR A 58 -15.96 16.01 -2.92
C TYR A 58 -16.79 16.60 -4.08
N ALA A 59 -16.23 17.58 -4.81
CA ALA A 59 -16.84 18.17 -6.00
C ALA A 59 -17.05 17.14 -7.13
N ARG A 60 -16.18 16.14 -7.23
CA ARG A 60 -16.32 15.00 -8.17
C ARG A 60 -17.33 13.95 -7.72
N GLY A 61 -18.02 14.16 -6.61
CA GLY A 61 -19.01 13.22 -6.08
C GLY A 61 -18.46 12.05 -5.30
N ILE A 62 -17.15 12.04 -4.99
CA ILE A 62 -16.54 11.06 -4.08
C ILE A 62 -17.06 11.34 -2.67
N ARG A 63 -17.38 10.29 -1.93
CA ARG A 63 -17.89 10.35 -0.56
C ARG A 63 -17.24 9.30 0.32
N LEU A 64 -17.07 9.62 1.59
CA LEU A 64 -16.53 8.72 2.59
C LEU A 64 -17.49 8.57 3.76
N LEU A 65 -17.48 7.40 4.38
CA LEU A 65 -18.05 7.21 5.71
C LEU A 65 -17.08 7.77 6.77
N ALA A 66 -17.59 8.14 7.94
CA ALA A 66 -16.76 8.68 9.02
C ALA A 66 -15.62 7.71 9.40
N ARG A 67 -15.90 6.41 9.54
CA ARG A 67 -14.85 5.41 9.80
C ARG A 67 -13.83 5.31 8.68
N THR A 68 -14.24 5.34 7.42
CA THR A 68 -13.33 5.28 6.28
C THR A 68 -12.44 6.52 6.21
N THR A 69 -12.99 7.69 6.57
CA THR A 69 -12.22 8.94 6.68
C THR A 69 -11.08 8.83 7.70
N LEU A 70 -11.30 8.09 8.78
CA LEU A 70 -10.30 7.86 9.82
C LEU A 70 -9.25 6.81 9.42
N GLU A 71 -9.71 5.73 8.80
CA GLU A 71 -8.95 4.50 8.57
C GLU A 71 -8.22 4.48 7.22
N CYS A 72 -8.60 5.32 6.24
CA CYS A 72 -8.02 5.27 4.90
C CYS A 72 -6.53 5.65 4.88
N VAL A 73 -5.78 4.98 4.02
CA VAL A 73 -4.45 5.45 3.61
C VAL A 73 -4.63 6.75 2.82
N ARG A 74 -3.94 7.82 3.21
CA ARG A 74 -3.98 9.13 2.55
C ARG A 74 -2.90 9.23 1.48
N ASP A 75 -3.06 10.18 0.57
CA ASP A 75 -2.18 10.32 -0.60
C ASP A 75 -0.70 10.42 -0.26
N ALA A 76 -0.34 11.23 0.74
CA ALA A 76 1.06 11.39 1.14
C ALA A 76 1.72 10.05 1.54
N PHE A 77 0.99 9.20 2.26
CA PHE A 77 1.49 7.88 2.63
C PHE A 77 1.39 6.88 1.48
N GLY A 78 0.30 6.94 0.72
CA GLY A 78 0.11 6.12 -0.47
C GLY A 78 1.22 6.28 -1.50
N ASP A 79 1.64 7.53 -1.78
CA ASP A 79 2.76 7.84 -2.67
C ASP A 79 4.08 7.21 -2.19
N LEU A 80 4.39 7.32 -0.90
CA LEU A 80 5.58 6.69 -0.31
C LEU A 80 5.55 5.16 -0.42
N ILE A 81 4.40 4.55 -0.15
CA ILE A 81 4.18 3.11 -0.34
C ILE A 81 4.41 2.73 -1.81
N GLY A 82 3.80 3.45 -2.74
CA GLY A 82 3.92 3.18 -4.17
C GLY A 82 5.37 3.28 -4.66
N ARG A 83 6.12 4.28 -4.21
CA ARG A 83 7.56 4.42 -4.52
C ARG A 83 8.40 3.27 -3.95
N ALA A 84 8.11 2.87 -2.72
CA ALA A 84 8.81 1.76 -2.08
C ALA A 84 8.58 0.45 -2.83
N VAL A 85 7.31 0.16 -3.17
CA VAL A 85 6.93 -1.01 -3.94
C VAL A 85 7.58 -1.00 -5.32
N LYS A 86 7.56 0.14 -6.03
CA LYS A 86 8.22 0.29 -7.34
C LYS A 86 9.69 -0.12 -7.29
N GLY A 87 10.44 0.34 -6.28
CA GLY A 87 11.86 0.01 -6.14
C GLY A 87 12.11 -1.50 -6.02
N ILE A 88 11.28 -2.21 -5.24
CA ILE A 88 11.39 -3.66 -5.07
C ILE A 88 10.91 -4.42 -6.33
N VAL A 89 9.81 -3.97 -6.96
CA VAL A 89 9.30 -4.57 -8.20
C VAL A 89 10.33 -4.46 -9.32
N GLN A 90 11.01 -3.34 -9.47
CA GLN A 90 12.07 -3.17 -10.46
C GLN A 90 13.24 -4.15 -10.25
N ALA A 91 13.60 -4.44 -8.98
CA ALA A 91 14.63 -5.44 -8.65
C ALA A 91 14.16 -6.89 -8.91
N SER A 92 12.86 -7.13 -9.14
CA SER A 92 12.31 -8.46 -9.40
C SER A 92 12.37 -8.88 -10.88
N SER A 93 12.60 -7.94 -11.81
CA SER A 93 12.51 -8.16 -13.26
C SER A 93 11.15 -8.76 -13.70
N ALA A 94 10.08 -8.54 -12.96
CA ALA A 94 8.75 -9.04 -13.29
C ALA A 94 8.11 -8.16 -14.37
N GLU A 95 7.62 -8.79 -15.45
CA GLU A 95 6.94 -8.07 -16.54
C GLU A 95 5.48 -7.74 -16.22
N ARG A 96 4.85 -8.51 -15.34
CA ARG A 96 3.45 -8.34 -14.93
C ARG A 96 3.31 -8.40 -13.43
N VAL A 97 2.55 -7.46 -12.89
CA VAL A 97 2.30 -7.32 -11.46
C VAL A 97 0.80 -7.35 -11.19
N VAL A 98 0.41 -8.09 -10.18
CA VAL A 98 -0.94 -8.02 -9.62
C VAL A 98 -0.84 -7.53 -8.18
N VAL A 99 -1.53 -6.44 -7.87
CA VAL A 99 -1.58 -5.87 -6.53
C VAL A 99 -2.87 -6.33 -5.85
N ILE A 100 -2.76 -6.98 -4.72
CA ILE A 100 -3.88 -7.54 -3.95
C ILE A 100 -3.98 -6.79 -2.63
N ASP A 101 -5.17 -6.29 -2.31
CA ASP A 101 -5.47 -5.66 -1.02
C ASP A 101 -6.62 -6.40 -0.35
N PRO A 102 -6.36 -7.23 0.66
CA PRO A 102 -7.37 -7.96 1.42
C PRO A 102 -8.32 -7.08 2.26
N PHE A 103 -7.96 -5.80 2.49
CA PHE A 103 -8.67 -4.86 3.36
C PHE A 103 -8.82 -3.49 2.68
N ALA A 104 -9.34 -3.50 1.46
CA ALA A 104 -9.20 -2.42 0.49
C ALA A 104 -9.85 -1.08 0.92
N GLY A 105 -10.88 -1.08 1.75
CA GLY A 105 -11.52 0.14 2.24
C GLY A 105 -11.84 1.13 1.12
N SER A 106 -11.14 2.26 1.11
CA SER A 106 -11.21 3.28 0.04
C SER A 106 -10.46 2.92 -1.23
N CYS A 107 -9.67 1.85 -1.27
CA CYS A 107 -8.73 1.51 -2.36
C CYS A 107 -7.62 2.55 -2.60
N ASN A 108 -7.40 3.52 -1.72
CA ASN A 108 -6.41 4.55 -1.99
C ASN A 108 -4.96 4.02 -1.95
N ALA A 109 -4.68 3.00 -1.13
CA ALA A 109 -3.39 2.30 -1.16
C ALA A 109 -3.16 1.61 -2.51
N LEU A 110 -4.16 0.86 -3.01
CA LEU A 110 -4.11 0.25 -4.34
C LEU A 110 -3.90 1.29 -5.44
N TYR A 111 -4.65 2.40 -5.40
CA TYR A 111 -4.51 3.48 -6.37
C TYR A 111 -3.06 3.97 -6.46
N TRP A 112 -2.45 4.29 -5.32
CA TRP A 112 -1.09 4.82 -5.30
C TRP A 112 -0.03 3.80 -5.70
N VAL A 113 -0.18 2.54 -5.30
CA VAL A 113 0.74 1.48 -5.74
C VAL A 113 0.66 1.32 -7.26
N LEU A 114 -0.54 1.28 -7.84
CA LEU A 114 -0.73 1.16 -9.29
C LEU A 114 -0.22 2.38 -10.06
N ARG A 115 -0.34 3.59 -9.52
CA ARG A 115 0.21 4.82 -10.12
C ARG A 115 1.72 4.79 -10.31
N HIS A 116 2.43 3.99 -9.53
CA HIS A 116 3.88 3.85 -9.61
C HIS A 116 4.34 2.64 -10.44
N LEU A 117 3.43 1.75 -10.81
CA LEU A 117 3.75 0.53 -11.53
C LEU A 117 3.24 0.58 -12.96
N GLU A 118 4.04 0.05 -13.88
CA GLU A 118 3.65 -0.21 -15.25
C GLU A 118 3.12 -1.65 -15.38
N ASN A 119 2.17 -1.90 -16.27
CA ASN A 119 1.60 -3.24 -16.51
C ASN A 119 1.09 -3.96 -15.25
N ALA A 120 0.48 -3.19 -14.35
CA ALA A 120 -0.08 -3.70 -13.09
C ALA A 120 -1.59 -3.52 -13.05
N ARG A 121 -2.29 -4.47 -12.40
CA ARG A 121 -3.71 -4.35 -12.05
C ARG A 121 -3.92 -4.57 -10.57
N GLY A 122 -4.99 -3.99 -10.01
CA GLY A 122 -5.37 -4.11 -8.62
C GLY A 122 -6.58 -4.99 -8.39
N ILE A 123 -6.54 -5.78 -7.33
CA ILE A 123 -7.69 -6.55 -6.83
C ILE A 123 -7.86 -6.23 -5.35
N GLY A 124 -8.96 -5.56 -5.02
CA GLY A 124 -9.31 -5.21 -3.64
C GLY A 124 -10.43 -6.09 -3.10
N PHE A 125 -10.38 -6.39 -1.80
CA PHE A 125 -11.46 -7.05 -1.07
C PHE A 125 -11.92 -6.16 0.07
N GLU A 126 -13.23 -6.00 0.19
CA GLU A 126 -13.86 -5.25 1.28
C GLU A 126 -15.05 -6.04 1.81
N ILE A 127 -15.01 -6.40 3.09
CA ILE A 127 -16.04 -7.25 3.70
C ILE A 127 -17.34 -6.49 3.95
N GLU A 128 -17.25 -5.19 4.20
CA GLU A 128 -18.39 -4.33 4.49
C GLU A 128 -19.10 -3.89 3.20
N GLN A 129 -20.31 -4.40 2.97
CA GLN A 129 -21.09 -4.11 1.76
C GLN A 129 -21.27 -2.61 1.50
N THR A 130 -21.50 -1.82 2.56
CA THR A 130 -21.70 -0.37 2.44
C THR A 130 -20.44 0.33 1.94
N ILE A 131 -19.28 -0.02 2.50
CA ILE A 131 -17.97 0.52 2.07
C ILE A 131 -17.69 0.09 0.64
N ALA A 132 -17.80 -1.21 0.34
CA ALA A 132 -17.55 -1.73 -1.01
C ALA A 132 -18.41 -1.04 -2.08
N THR A 133 -19.69 -0.82 -1.78
CA THR A 133 -20.62 -0.15 -2.71
C THR A 133 -20.22 1.31 -2.92
N LEU A 134 -19.92 2.03 -1.84
CA LEU A 134 -19.50 3.42 -1.90
C LEU A 134 -18.17 3.59 -2.64
N THR A 135 -17.19 2.74 -2.33
CA THR A 135 -15.86 2.78 -2.95
C THR A 135 -15.92 2.44 -4.44
N ARG A 136 -16.75 1.48 -4.88
CA ARG A 136 -16.96 1.25 -6.33
C ARG A 136 -17.50 2.49 -7.04
N LYS A 137 -18.47 3.19 -6.39
CA LYS A 137 -18.98 4.45 -6.93
C LYS A 137 -17.88 5.51 -7.01
N ASN A 138 -17.04 5.62 -5.98
CA ASN A 138 -15.91 6.56 -5.98
C ASN A 138 -14.91 6.22 -7.09
N LEU A 139 -14.55 4.96 -7.26
CA LEU A 139 -13.60 4.50 -8.28
C LEU A 139 -14.10 4.73 -9.72
N SER A 140 -15.42 4.82 -9.95
CA SER A 140 -15.93 5.12 -11.30
C SER A 140 -15.54 6.51 -11.81
N GLY A 141 -15.11 7.40 -10.93
CA GLY A 141 -14.59 8.74 -11.27
C GLY A 141 -13.06 8.85 -11.24
N VAL A 142 -12.36 7.72 -11.10
CA VAL A 142 -10.90 7.65 -10.93
C VAL A 142 -10.31 6.73 -11.99
N GLU A 143 -9.25 7.18 -12.68
CA GLU A 143 -8.53 6.34 -13.64
C GLU A 143 -7.60 5.37 -12.90
N ALA A 144 -8.09 4.15 -12.63
CA ALA A 144 -7.32 3.08 -12.04
C ALA A 144 -7.87 1.71 -12.45
N ASP A 145 -6.99 0.77 -12.78
CA ASP A 145 -7.37 -0.63 -13.07
C ASP A 145 -7.51 -1.40 -11.75
N ILE A 146 -8.62 -1.16 -11.05
CA ILE A 146 -8.94 -1.76 -9.75
C ILE A 146 -10.25 -2.51 -9.84
N GLU A 147 -10.19 -3.83 -9.62
CA GLU A 147 -11.36 -4.68 -9.39
C GLU A 147 -11.62 -4.76 -7.88
N LEU A 148 -12.71 -4.15 -7.40
CA LEU A 148 -13.11 -4.24 -5.99
C LEU A 148 -14.22 -5.27 -5.79
N LEU A 149 -13.96 -6.28 -4.96
CA LEU A 149 -14.87 -7.36 -4.62
C LEU A 149 -15.39 -7.20 -3.19
N CYS A 150 -16.71 -7.31 -3.02
CA CYS A 150 -17.30 -7.37 -1.69
C CYS A 150 -17.22 -8.78 -1.14
N GLY A 151 -16.70 -8.93 0.07
CA GLY A 151 -16.63 -10.19 0.82
C GLY A 151 -15.28 -10.48 1.42
N ASP A 152 -15.20 -11.54 2.20
CA ASP A 152 -13.97 -11.99 2.82
C ASP A 152 -12.97 -12.48 1.76
N TYR A 153 -11.76 -11.92 1.75
CA TYR A 153 -10.67 -12.30 0.84
C TYR A 153 -10.36 -13.80 0.92
N ARG A 154 -10.47 -14.44 2.09
CA ARG A 154 -10.18 -15.87 2.28
C ARG A 154 -11.11 -16.75 1.47
N THR A 155 -12.36 -16.33 1.28
CA THR A 155 -13.33 -17.08 0.45
C THR A 155 -13.20 -16.76 -1.04
N ARG A 156 -12.63 -15.61 -1.40
CA ARG A 156 -12.60 -15.09 -2.76
C ARG A 156 -11.27 -15.34 -3.48
N LEU A 157 -10.13 -15.15 -2.79
CA LEU A 157 -8.80 -15.31 -3.41
C LEU A 157 -8.58 -16.68 -4.03
N GLY A 158 -9.12 -17.74 -3.44
CA GLY A 158 -9.02 -19.11 -3.96
C GLY A 158 -9.62 -19.31 -5.36
N HIS A 159 -10.43 -18.38 -5.85
CA HIS A 159 -10.99 -18.43 -7.22
C HIS A 159 -10.07 -17.81 -8.27
N PHE A 160 -9.08 -17.02 -7.86
CA PHE A 160 -8.10 -16.44 -8.78
C PHE A 160 -6.98 -17.43 -9.09
N ARG A 161 -6.50 -17.38 -10.32
CA ARG A 161 -5.31 -18.11 -10.77
C ARG A 161 -4.38 -17.13 -11.45
N PHE A 162 -3.15 -17.09 -10.98
CA PHE A 162 -2.11 -16.23 -11.54
C PHE A 162 -1.01 -17.11 -12.13
N PRO A 163 -0.57 -16.83 -13.37
CA PRO A 163 0.60 -17.49 -13.93
C PRO A 163 1.81 -17.33 -13.00
N PRO A 164 2.69 -18.35 -12.88
CA PRO A 164 3.84 -18.32 -11.96
C PRO A 164 4.82 -17.16 -12.21
N GLU A 165 4.89 -16.66 -13.44
CA GLU A 165 5.73 -15.52 -13.85
C GLU A 165 5.20 -14.16 -13.33
N HIS A 166 3.94 -14.08 -12.89
CA HIS A 166 3.43 -12.86 -12.29
C HIS A 166 4.02 -12.66 -10.90
N LEU A 167 4.44 -11.43 -10.60
CA LEU A 167 4.71 -10.99 -9.24
C LEU A 167 3.40 -10.57 -8.58
N LEU A 168 3.11 -11.13 -7.43
CA LEU A 168 1.97 -10.73 -6.62
C LEU A 168 2.44 -9.81 -5.49
N VAL A 169 1.95 -8.57 -5.48
CA VAL A 169 2.16 -7.62 -4.39
C VAL A 169 0.93 -7.65 -3.49
N VAL A 170 1.09 -7.95 -2.22
CA VAL A 170 0.00 -8.06 -1.26
C VAL A 170 0.11 -6.95 -0.23
N PHE A 171 -0.81 -5.98 -0.27
CA PHE A 171 -0.87 -4.91 0.72
C PHE A 171 -1.65 -5.41 1.95
N VAL A 172 -1.00 -5.43 3.11
CA VAL A 172 -1.53 -6.02 4.35
C VAL A 172 -1.76 -4.90 5.38
N ALA A 173 -3.02 -4.49 5.52
CA ALA A 173 -3.42 -3.45 6.46
C ALA A 173 -4.73 -3.81 7.17
N PRO A 174 -4.76 -4.90 7.97
CA PRO A 174 -5.94 -5.25 8.75
C PRO A 174 -6.18 -4.21 9.85
N PRO A 175 -7.40 -4.13 10.39
CA PRO A 175 -7.67 -3.31 11.58
C PRO A 175 -6.72 -3.66 12.72
N TRP A 176 -6.10 -2.63 13.30
CA TRP A 176 -5.19 -2.84 14.43
C TRP A 176 -5.92 -3.10 15.75
N ALA A 177 -7.14 -2.55 15.91
CA ALA A 177 -7.96 -2.72 17.11
C ALA A 177 -7.13 -2.57 18.40
N ASP A 178 -7.16 -3.57 19.27
CA ASP A 178 -6.40 -3.61 20.55
C ASP A 178 -4.93 -4.05 20.37
N ALA A 179 -4.46 -4.20 19.13
CA ALA A 179 -3.06 -4.55 18.86
C ALA A 179 -2.11 -3.36 19.02
N LEU A 180 -2.62 -2.12 18.91
CA LEU A 180 -1.82 -0.91 19.06
C LEU A 180 -1.94 -0.34 20.47
N ASP A 181 -0.82 -0.29 21.19
CA ASP A 181 -0.61 0.48 22.39
C ASP A 181 0.48 1.53 22.10
N GLU A 182 0.18 2.81 22.31
CA GLU A 182 1.11 3.90 21.96
C GLU A 182 2.43 3.84 22.75
N THR A 183 2.46 3.17 23.89
CA THR A 183 3.64 3.03 24.74
C THR A 183 4.50 1.85 24.30
N THR A 184 3.90 0.68 24.17
CA THR A 184 4.59 -0.58 23.84
C THR A 184 4.72 -0.84 22.38
N GLY A 185 3.86 -0.24 21.55
CA GLY A 185 3.86 -0.36 20.10
C GLY A 185 2.78 -1.29 19.55
N LEU A 186 2.85 -1.53 18.25
CA LEU A 186 1.96 -2.43 17.52
C LEU A 186 2.40 -3.89 17.69
N ASP A 187 1.52 -4.71 18.22
CA ASP A 187 1.70 -6.16 18.29
C ASP A 187 1.10 -6.81 17.03
N LEU A 188 1.96 -7.21 16.11
CA LEU A 188 1.56 -7.80 14.82
C LEU A 188 0.79 -9.12 14.96
N SER A 189 0.94 -9.81 16.09
CA SER A 189 0.22 -11.06 16.37
C SER A 189 -1.22 -10.83 16.87
N ARG A 190 -1.58 -9.60 17.23
CA ARG A 190 -2.89 -9.23 17.78
C ARG A 190 -3.77 -8.41 16.85
N THR A 191 -3.30 -8.09 15.64
CA THR A 191 -4.17 -7.49 14.61
C THR A 191 -5.34 -8.42 14.27
N GLN A 192 -6.39 -7.92 13.64
CA GLN A 192 -7.59 -8.72 13.35
C GLN A 192 -7.89 -8.73 11.84
N PRO A 193 -7.54 -9.86 11.15
CA PRO A 193 -6.80 -11.03 11.64
C PRO A 193 -5.33 -10.74 11.91
N PRO A 194 -4.59 -11.63 12.61
CA PRO A 194 -3.13 -11.52 12.75
C PRO A 194 -2.43 -11.44 11.40
N VAL A 195 -1.51 -10.47 11.23
CA VAL A 195 -0.84 -10.29 9.93
C VAL A 195 -0.06 -11.54 9.48
N GLY A 196 0.49 -12.32 10.42
CA GLY A 196 1.15 -13.59 10.12
C GLY A 196 0.22 -14.60 9.45
N GLU A 197 -1.03 -14.72 9.90
CA GLU A 197 -2.01 -15.61 9.30
C GLU A 197 -2.37 -15.21 7.86
N ILE A 198 -2.38 -13.91 7.56
CA ILE A 198 -2.62 -13.41 6.21
C ILE A 198 -1.49 -13.83 5.28
N VAL A 199 -0.24 -13.64 5.73
CA VAL A 199 0.96 -14.03 4.97
C VAL A 199 1.00 -15.52 4.74
N ASP A 200 0.76 -16.31 5.79
CA ASP A 200 0.77 -17.77 5.72
C ASP A 200 -0.33 -18.30 4.76
N TYR A 201 -1.54 -17.72 4.83
CA TYR A 201 -2.64 -18.08 3.93
C TYR A 201 -2.34 -17.76 2.46
N VAL A 202 -1.91 -16.53 2.16
CA VAL A 202 -1.63 -16.10 0.79
C VAL A 202 -0.41 -16.81 0.23
N GLY A 203 0.63 -17.00 1.03
CA GLY A 203 1.84 -17.74 0.68
C GLY A 203 1.55 -19.18 0.32
N ALA A 204 0.71 -19.87 1.11
CA ALA A 204 0.28 -21.25 0.81
C ALA A 204 -0.54 -21.33 -0.48
N LEU A 205 -1.43 -20.36 -0.72
CA LEU A 205 -2.31 -20.32 -1.90
C LEU A 205 -1.54 -20.08 -3.19
N TYR A 206 -0.52 -19.22 -3.16
CA TYR A 206 0.24 -18.78 -4.34
C TYR A 206 1.73 -19.15 -4.29
N ARG A 207 2.05 -20.28 -3.67
CA ARG A 207 3.43 -20.76 -3.48
C ARG A 207 4.26 -20.93 -4.77
N ALA A 208 3.62 -20.95 -5.94
CA ALA A 208 4.29 -21.02 -7.23
C ALA A 208 4.68 -19.62 -7.78
N ASN A 209 4.17 -18.56 -7.16
CA ASN A 209 4.43 -17.19 -7.55
C ASN A 209 5.51 -16.57 -6.65
N ARG A 210 6.19 -15.56 -7.17
CA ARG A 210 6.96 -14.62 -6.35
C ARG A 210 6.00 -13.68 -5.65
N LEU A 211 6.15 -13.51 -4.33
CA LEU A 211 5.29 -12.67 -3.52
C LEU A 211 6.09 -11.52 -2.92
N LEU A 212 5.50 -10.33 -2.90
CA LEU A 212 5.94 -9.17 -2.13
C LEU A 212 4.81 -8.77 -1.19
N PHE A 213 5.01 -8.91 0.10
CA PHE A 213 4.09 -8.40 1.14
C PHE A 213 4.50 -6.99 1.54
N VAL A 214 3.52 -6.12 1.66
CA VAL A 214 3.67 -4.72 2.06
C VAL A 214 2.74 -4.50 3.25
N THR A 215 3.27 -4.63 4.46
CA THR A 215 2.47 -4.56 5.68
C THR A 215 2.55 -3.18 6.28
N GLN A 216 1.40 -2.52 6.45
CA GLN A 216 1.34 -1.24 7.15
C GLN A 216 1.62 -1.43 8.64
N VAL A 217 2.53 -0.63 9.18
CA VAL A 217 2.95 -0.71 10.58
C VAL A 217 3.01 0.67 11.24
N TYR A 218 3.04 0.68 12.55
CA TYR A 218 3.33 1.84 13.39
C TYR A 218 4.83 1.96 13.63
N GLU A 219 5.31 3.16 13.98
CA GLU A 219 6.73 3.42 14.23
C GLU A 219 7.35 2.56 15.34
N LYS A 220 6.53 2.20 16.34
CA LYS A 220 6.92 1.27 17.39
C LYS A 220 6.22 -0.06 17.13
N ILE A 221 6.98 -1.13 17.10
CA ILE A 221 6.46 -2.49 16.95
C ILE A 221 6.99 -3.32 18.12
N VAL A 222 6.15 -4.18 18.66
CA VAL A 222 6.58 -5.13 19.72
C VAL A 222 7.66 -6.03 19.16
N PRO A 223 8.91 -6.02 19.69
CA PRO A 223 10.06 -6.69 19.06
C PRO A 223 9.86 -8.19 18.83
N ALA A 224 9.20 -8.89 19.77
CA ALA A 224 8.93 -10.31 19.63
C ALA A 224 7.97 -10.61 18.47
N SER A 225 6.92 -9.79 18.28
CA SER A 225 5.97 -9.95 17.19
C SER A 225 6.59 -9.58 15.83
N LEU A 226 7.48 -8.60 15.79
CA LEU A 226 8.24 -8.25 14.58
C LEU A 226 9.16 -9.41 14.17
N ALA A 227 9.99 -9.91 15.08
CA ALA A 227 10.91 -11.00 14.80
C ALA A 227 10.18 -12.28 14.37
N ASP A 228 8.99 -12.56 14.96
CA ASP A 228 8.15 -13.68 14.53
C ASP A 228 7.60 -13.47 13.12
N TYR A 229 7.21 -12.26 12.80
CA TYR A 229 6.67 -11.92 11.49
C TYR A 229 7.73 -11.99 10.38
N GLU A 230 8.94 -11.43 10.63
CA GLU A 230 10.05 -11.42 9.68
C GLU A 230 10.54 -12.83 9.30
N ARG A 231 10.42 -13.82 10.19
CA ARG A 231 10.79 -15.23 9.89
C ARG A 231 9.97 -15.87 8.75
N ARG A 232 8.90 -15.24 8.30
CA ARG A 232 8.06 -15.72 7.20
C ARG A 232 8.59 -15.37 5.82
N PHE A 233 9.65 -14.56 5.76
CA PHE A 233 10.16 -13.98 4.53
C PHE A 233 11.58 -14.44 4.21
N ASP A 234 11.87 -14.55 2.92
CA ASP A 234 13.23 -14.79 2.42
C ASP A 234 14.09 -13.52 2.54
N TRP A 235 13.42 -12.35 2.48
CA TRP A 235 14.00 -11.02 2.69
C TRP A 235 12.95 -10.10 3.29
N SER A 236 13.38 -9.22 4.20
CA SER A 236 12.51 -8.17 4.74
C SER A 236 13.24 -6.85 4.96
N GLU A 237 12.48 -5.75 4.91
CA GLU A 237 12.96 -4.40 5.16
C GLU A 237 11.86 -3.56 5.81
N LEU A 238 12.18 -2.93 6.95
CA LEU A 238 11.30 -2.00 7.64
C LEU A 238 11.61 -0.56 7.23
N ARG A 239 10.59 0.19 6.78
CA ARG A 239 10.68 1.61 6.44
C ARG A 239 9.70 2.41 7.26
N ILE A 240 10.21 3.38 8.04
CA ILE A 240 9.41 4.30 8.83
C ILE A 240 9.47 5.68 8.19
N TYR A 241 8.31 6.32 8.03
CA TYR A 241 8.14 7.60 7.36
C TYR A 241 7.65 8.66 8.34
N ASP A 242 8.23 9.85 8.24
CA ASP A 242 7.77 11.04 8.96
C ASP A 242 6.75 11.77 8.07
N ILE A 243 5.47 11.40 8.22
CA ILE A 243 4.36 11.91 7.39
C ILE A 243 3.31 12.69 8.18
N ASN A 244 3.49 12.79 9.50
CA ASN A 244 2.51 13.43 10.38
C ASN A 244 3.11 14.62 11.12
N VAL A 245 2.37 15.73 11.14
CA VAL A 245 2.72 16.96 11.88
C VAL A 245 2.80 16.71 13.40
N GLU A 246 2.15 15.69 13.92
CA GLU A 246 2.11 15.37 15.37
C GLU A 246 3.23 14.43 15.87
N GLY A 247 4.25 14.14 15.05
CA GLY A 247 5.37 13.30 15.45
C GLY A 247 5.04 11.80 15.56
N LYS A 248 3.84 11.36 15.20
CA LYS A 248 3.50 9.94 15.06
C LYS A 248 3.86 9.47 13.66
N ARG A 249 4.77 8.51 13.56
CA ARG A 249 5.26 7.99 12.30
C ARG A 249 4.59 6.66 11.97
N HIS A 250 4.28 6.48 10.69
CA HIS A 250 3.82 5.22 10.14
C HIS A 250 4.88 4.64 9.23
N GLY A 251 4.81 3.37 9.00
CA GLY A 251 5.75 2.68 8.13
C GLY A 251 5.13 1.52 7.39
N ILE A 252 5.98 0.86 6.64
CA ILE A 252 5.70 -0.40 6.01
C ILE A 252 6.83 -1.38 6.31
N LEU A 253 6.46 -2.63 6.51
CA LEU A 253 7.39 -3.75 6.45
C LEU A 253 7.20 -4.43 5.10
N LEU A 254 8.25 -4.45 4.30
CA LEU A 254 8.35 -5.16 3.03
C LEU A 254 8.90 -6.56 3.31
N GLY A 255 8.30 -7.58 2.73
CA GLY A 255 8.80 -8.95 2.88
C GLY A 255 8.54 -9.77 1.62
N THR A 256 9.49 -10.59 1.19
CA THR A 256 9.36 -11.43 -0.01
C THR A 256 9.27 -12.90 0.32
N GLN A 257 8.54 -13.64 -0.51
CA GLN A 257 8.54 -15.12 -0.49
C GLN A 257 8.76 -15.65 -1.90
N GLY A 258 9.61 -16.68 -1.99
CA GLY A 258 9.98 -17.33 -3.24
C GLY A 258 11.06 -16.59 -4.05
N TRP A 259 11.63 -15.51 -3.49
CA TRP A 259 12.71 -14.74 -4.13
C TRP A 259 13.32 -13.71 -3.18
N THR A 260 14.48 -13.16 -3.58
CA THR A 260 15.15 -12.06 -2.87
C THR A 260 15.42 -10.93 -3.88
N PRO A 261 15.13 -9.64 -3.53
CA PRO A 261 15.45 -8.52 -4.41
C PRO A 261 16.97 -8.45 -4.65
N GLU A 262 17.37 -8.27 -5.91
CA GLU A 262 18.77 -7.99 -6.22
C GLU A 262 19.18 -6.61 -5.69
N PRO A 263 20.37 -6.48 -5.10
CA PRO A 263 20.87 -5.19 -4.66
C PRO A 263 20.99 -4.23 -5.87
N PRO A 264 20.64 -2.93 -5.71
CA PRO A 264 20.77 -1.96 -6.77
C PRO A 264 22.21 -1.92 -7.27
N GLY A 265 22.43 -2.23 -8.55
CA GLY A 265 23.75 -2.24 -9.20
C GLY A 265 24.27 -3.62 -9.64
N SER A 266 23.60 -4.72 -9.37
CA SER A 266 23.92 -6.05 -9.89
C SER A 266 23.27 -6.32 -11.26
N ALA A 267 23.42 -5.38 -12.21
CA ALA A 267 23.06 -5.71 -13.60
C ALA A 267 23.93 -6.89 -14.06
N PRO A 268 23.35 -7.94 -14.70
CA PRO A 268 24.16 -9.03 -15.22
C PRO A 268 25.19 -8.44 -16.17
N VAL A 269 26.48 -8.66 -15.85
CA VAL A 269 27.54 -8.39 -16.80
C VAL A 269 27.24 -9.26 -18.00
N SER A 270 26.75 -8.65 -19.08
CA SER A 270 26.54 -9.34 -20.35
C SER A 270 27.84 -10.06 -20.67
N ALA A 271 27.77 -11.39 -20.75
CA ALA A 271 28.88 -12.23 -21.12
C ALA A 271 29.51 -11.65 -22.37
N GLY A 272 30.71 -11.10 -22.22
CA GLY A 272 31.41 -10.35 -23.25
C GLY A 272 31.51 -11.19 -24.51
N GLN A 273 31.18 -10.58 -25.64
CA GLN A 273 31.58 -11.05 -26.95
C GLN A 273 33.08 -11.35 -26.90
N ALA A 274 33.43 -12.60 -27.13
CA ALA A 274 34.80 -13.00 -27.27
C ALA A 274 35.49 -12.10 -28.30
N PRO A 275 36.72 -11.62 -28.04
CA PRO A 275 37.44 -10.80 -29.00
C PRO A 275 37.66 -11.57 -30.30
N HIS A 276 37.20 -10.97 -31.40
CA HIS A 276 37.50 -11.46 -32.75
C HIS A 276 39.03 -11.54 -32.90
N GLN A 277 39.55 -12.75 -33.05
CA GLN A 277 40.93 -12.93 -33.51
C GLN A 277 41.06 -12.43 -34.94
N PRO A 278 42.05 -11.58 -35.26
CA PRO A 278 42.32 -11.20 -36.63
C PRO A 278 42.90 -12.43 -37.38
N THR A 279 42.25 -12.85 -38.44
CA THR A 279 42.79 -13.84 -39.37
C THR A 279 43.95 -13.22 -40.15
N ASP A 280 45.15 -13.58 -39.78
CA ASP A 280 46.35 -13.39 -40.58
C ASP A 280 46.27 -14.25 -41.83
N GLY A 281 46.49 -13.66 -43.04
CA GLY A 281 46.52 -14.44 -44.25
C GLY A 281 46.32 -13.67 -45.55
N ALA A 282 47.26 -12.84 -45.96
CA ALA A 282 47.44 -12.54 -47.38
C ALA A 282 48.91 -12.35 -47.71
N ARG A 283 49.53 -13.39 -48.32
CA ARG A 283 50.87 -13.33 -48.92
C ARG A 283 50.82 -12.48 -50.17
N PRO A 284 51.86 -11.71 -50.49
CA PRO A 284 51.96 -10.98 -51.73
C PRO A 284 52.41 -11.91 -52.88
N HIS A 285 51.66 -11.91 -53.95
CA HIS A 285 52.09 -12.48 -55.23
C HIS A 285 52.96 -11.49 -55.96
N SER A 286 54.21 -11.85 -56.14
CA SER A 286 55.14 -11.30 -57.11
C SER A 286 54.76 -11.84 -58.52
N GLY A 287 54.60 -11.01 -59.51
CA GLY A 287 54.39 -11.37 -60.92
C GLY A 287 54.83 -10.28 -61.86
N ARG A 288 55.97 -10.52 -62.39
CA ARG A 288 56.62 -9.84 -63.53
C ARG A 288 55.68 -9.73 -64.75
N ARG A 289 55.67 -8.69 -65.42
CA ARG A 289 56.03 -8.15 -66.75
C ARG A 289 55.18 -6.97 -67.15
#